data_7453275fb45eec110cfb77ab653b5c6b
#
_entry.id   7453275fb45eec110cfb77ab653b5c6b
#
_cell.length_a   1.000
_cell.length_b   1.000
_cell.length_c   1.000
_cell.angle_alpha   90.00
_cell.angle_beta   90.00
_cell.angle_gamma   90.00
#
_symmetry.space_group_name_H-M   'P 1'
#
loop_
_entity.id
_entity.type
_entity.pdbx_description
1 polymer ?
#
loop_
_entity_poly.entity_id
_entity_poly.type
_entity_poly.pdbx_seq_one_letter_code
_entity_poly.pdbx_strand_id
1 'polypeptide(L)'
;MMRIVICGPAHPYRGGIAAYNERLAQQLLQEGDAAAIYTFKLQYPSFLFPGKTQFDHGYAPEGVPITRAINSVNPLNWFNIGLRLRRTRPDLVIMRYWLPFLAPALGFIARLVRSNRYTRVITIFDNVMPHERRFGDTILTRFFVKSIDGALVMTRAVENDLRQFSANMPCVISPHPLFDNYSVPVSRAEAVVRLKLSPENRFILFFGFIREYKGLDLLIRAMAEQCVRDLGVKLIVAGEFYESEKPYFDLIHKLEIGDKITFHSHFISDDEVKYYFSAASLVVQPYRSATQSGVTQVAYHFKKPMIVTNVGGLAEIVPDGVCGYVVEPDPVAIAGAICDFFGGDENRFESGIGEKKKEYSWDRLTEALRSLAREVQKSRQ
;
A
#
# COMPACT_ATOMS: atom_id res chain seq x y z
N MET A 1 -23.14 -4.89 16.85
CA MET A 1 -22.36 -3.65 17.09
C MET A 1 -21.14 -4.00 17.92
N MET A 2 -19.94 -3.90 17.35
CA MET A 2 -18.66 -4.11 18.04
C MET A 2 -18.01 -2.75 18.35
N ARG A 3 -17.24 -2.68 19.44
CA ARG A 3 -16.37 -1.53 19.72
C ARG A 3 -14.96 -1.86 19.26
N ILE A 4 -14.49 -1.15 18.23
CA ILE A 4 -13.25 -1.43 17.53
C ILE A 4 -12.30 -0.24 17.65
N VAL A 5 -11.04 -0.48 17.99
CA VAL A 5 -9.98 0.54 17.99
C VAL A 5 -8.89 0.13 17.02
N ILE A 6 -8.62 0.99 16.04
CA ILE A 6 -7.52 0.81 15.09
C ILE A 6 -6.30 1.56 15.63
N CYS A 7 -5.18 0.87 15.83
CA CYS A 7 -3.89 1.44 16.22
C CYS A 7 -2.94 1.47 15.01
N GLY A 8 -2.79 2.64 14.42
CA GLY A 8 -1.99 2.83 13.19
C GLY A 8 -1.98 4.28 12.70
N PRO A 9 -1.29 4.57 11.59
CA PRO A 9 -1.30 5.90 11.00
C PRO A 9 -2.71 6.30 10.58
N ALA A 10 -3.02 7.57 10.77
CA ALA A 10 -4.19 8.27 10.26
C ALA A 10 -3.89 9.77 10.32
N HIS A 11 -4.77 10.61 9.81
CA HIS A 11 -4.60 12.07 9.85
C HIS A 11 -3.99 12.55 11.18
N PRO A 12 -2.98 13.42 11.15
CA PRO A 12 -2.40 14.16 10.01
C PRO A 12 -1.28 13.40 9.27
N TYR A 13 -1.05 12.12 9.51
CA TYR A 13 -0.04 11.34 8.77
C TYR A 13 -0.53 11.06 7.37
N ARG A 14 0.38 11.19 6.38
CA ARG A 14 0.10 10.93 4.97
C ARG A 14 0.49 9.51 4.53
N GLY A 15 -0.05 9.08 3.40
CA GLY A 15 0.33 7.86 2.69
C GLY A 15 -0.70 6.75 2.75
N GLY A 16 -0.51 5.71 1.94
CA GLY A 16 -1.48 4.65 1.72
C GLY A 16 -1.95 3.91 2.98
N ILE A 17 -1.08 3.75 3.99
CA ILE A 17 -1.46 3.09 5.24
C ILE A 17 -2.43 3.96 6.06
N ALA A 18 -2.25 5.28 6.07
CA ALA A 18 -3.15 6.20 6.74
C ALA A 18 -4.53 6.21 6.06
N ALA A 19 -4.54 6.40 4.74
CA ALA A 19 -5.77 6.35 3.94
C ALA A 19 -6.53 5.03 4.10
N TYR A 20 -5.81 3.90 4.13
CA TYR A 20 -6.40 2.59 4.39
C TYR A 20 -7.09 2.50 5.76
N ASN A 21 -6.42 2.94 6.82
CA ASN A 21 -6.96 2.87 8.17
C ASN A 21 -8.19 3.75 8.33
N GLU A 22 -8.19 4.92 7.72
CA GLU A 22 -9.30 5.86 7.70
C GLU A 22 -10.50 5.29 6.96
N ARG A 23 -10.27 4.74 5.77
CA ARG A 23 -11.34 4.10 4.99
C ARG A 23 -11.90 2.85 5.67
N LEU A 24 -11.04 2.04 6.32
CA LEU A 24 -11.48 0.91 7.12
C LEU A 24 -12.38 1.36 8.29
N ALA A 25 -11.99 2.43 8.98
CA ALA A 25 -12.81 2.97 10.07
C ALA A 25 -14.17 3.48 9.57
N GLN A 26 -14.20 4.18 8.42
CA GLN A 26 -15.44 4.60 7.78
C GLN A 26 -16.34 3.41 7.44
N GLN A 27 -15.78 2.34 6.84
CA GLN A 27 -16.53 1.12 6.51
C GLN A 27 -17.16 0.47 7.75
N LEU A 28 -16.38 0.32 8.82
CA LEU A 28 -16.86 -0.26 10.06
C LEU A 28 -18.00 0.58 10.68
N LEU A 29 -17.88 1.93 10.63
CA LEU A 29 -18.94 2.86 11.10
C LEU A 29 -20.19 2.74 10.22
N GLN A 30 -20.07 2.67 8.90
CA GLN A 30 -21.19 2.49 7.96
C GLN A 30 -21.92 1.15 8.20
N GLU A 31 -21.20 0.11 8.60
CA GLU A 31 -21.77 -1.20 8.95
C GLU A 31 -22.35 -1.26 10.37
N GLY A 32 -22.40 -0.13 11.09
CA GLY A 32 -23.02 0.00 12.40
C GLY A 32 -22.13 -0.37 13.58
N ASP A 33 -20.82 -0.54 13.40
CA ASP A 33 -19.88 -0.71 14.50
C ASP A 33 -19.42 0.64 15.08
N ALA A 34 -18.92 0.65 16.31
CA ALA A 34 -18.28 1.82 16.91
C ALA A 34 -16.77 1.72 16.66
N ALA A 35 -16.27 2.44 15.66
CA ALA A 35 -14.85 2.43 15.31
C ALA A 35 -14.17 3.76 15.65
N ALA A 36 -12.91 3.69 16.13
CA ALA A 36 -12.06 4.85 16.39
C ALA A 36 -10.60 4.52 16.04
N ILE A 37 -9.82 5.54 15.67
CA ILE A 37 -8.40 5.37 15.35
C ILE A 37 -7.54 6.02 16.43
N TYR A 38 -6.59 5.27 16.98
CA TYR A 38 -5.48 5.75 17.80
C TYR A 38 -4.25 5.87 16.94
N THR A 39 -4.02 7.08 16.40
CA THR A 39 -2.86 7.37 15.56
C THR A 39 -1.66 7.84 16.40
N PHE A 40 -0.56 8.09 15.75
CA PHE A 40 0.69 8.45 16.42
C PHE A 40 0.73 9.92 16.84
N LYS A 41 1.30 10.18 18.02
CA LYS A 41 1.87 11.49 18.38
C LYS A 41 3.25 11.66 17.76
N LEU A 42 4.02 10.56 17.78
CA LEU A 42 5.32 10.42 17.12
C LEU A 42 5.39 9.04 16.50
N GLN A 43 5.38 8.97 15.17
CA GLN A 43 5.50 7.72 14.41
C GLN A 43 6.97 7.35 14.23
N TYR A 44 7.78 8.29 13.71
CA TYR A 44 9.23 8.16 13.56
C TYR A 44 9.93 9.41 14.11
N PRO A 45 11.05 9.26 14.82
CA PRO A 45 11.99 10.36 15.00
C PRO A 45 12.39 10.95 13.63
N SER A 46 12.59 12.25 13.57
CA SER A 46 12.86 12.96 12.31
C SER A 46 14.04 12.40 11.52
N PHE A 47 15.08 11.95 12.23
CA PHE A 47 16.30 11.38 11.62
C PHE A 47 16.09 9.97 11.01
N LEU A 48 14.99 9.29 11.32
CA LEU A 48 14.65 7.97 10.74
C LEU A 48 13.68 8.08 9.57
N PHE A 49 13.12 9.25 9.32
CA PHE A 49 12.18 9.44 8.23
C PHE A 49 12.90 9.96 6.98
N PRO A 50 12.93 9.23 5.88
CA PRO A 50 13.67 9.61 4.68
C PRO A 50 13.00 10.70 3.83
N GLY A 51 11.69 10.96 4.03
CA GLY A 51 10.93 11.95 3.27
C GLY A 51 10.98 13.36 3.85
N LYS A 52 10.47 14.34 3.10
CA LYS A 52 10.46 15.76 3.50
C LYS A 52 9.52 16.04 4.68
N THR A 53 8.33 15.41 4.70
CA THR A 53 7.34 15.51 5.80
C THR A 53 6.57 14.23 5.97
N GLN A 54 6.17 13.92 7.20
CA GLN A 54 5.29 12.80 7.52
C GLN A 54 3.80 13.21 7.51
N PHE A 55 3.52 14.50 7.37
CA PHE A 55 2.19 15.05 7.56
C PHE A 55 1.57 15.51 6.25
N ASP A 56 0.26 15.35 6.17
CA ASP A 56 -0.60 15.96 5.17
C ASP A 56 -1.18 17.28 5.71
N HIS A 57 -1.49 18.20 4.80
CA HIS A 57 -2.16 19.46 5.09
C HIS A 57 -3.67 19.40 4.76
N GLY A 58 -4.17 18.23 4.35
CA GLY A 58 -5.58 17.97 4.08
C GLY A 58 -6.44 17.97 5.35
N TYR A 59 -7.74 17.83 5.16
CA TYR A 59 -8.69 17.72 6.27
C TYR A 59 -8.76 16.28 6.79
N ALA A 60 -9.04 16.14 8.09
CA ALA A 60 -9.36 14.84 8.67
C ALA A 60 -10.63 14.25 8.02
N PRO A 61 -10.71 12.92 7.81
CA PRO A 61 -11.91 12.30 7.26
C PRO A 61 -13.11 12.55 8.18
N GLU A 62 -14.23 12.97 7.58
CA GLU A 62 -15.45 13.27 8.33
C GLU A 62 -16.01 12.01 9.01
N GLY A 63 -16.53 12.19 10.21
CA GLY A 63 -17.22 11.13 10.95
C GLY A 63 -16.32 10.08 11.59
N VAL A 64 -15.02 10.10 11.37
CA VAL A 64 -14.06 9.13 11.95
C VAL A 64 -13.40 9.72 13.19
N PRO A 65 -13.63 9.15 14.41
CA PRO A 65 -12.94 9.59 15.61
C PRO A 65 -11.45 9.23 15.58
N ILE A 66 -10.58 10.23 15.40
CA ILE A 66 -9.12 10.06 15.35
C ILE A 66 -8.49 10.71 16.58
N THR A 67 -7.69 9.96 17.32
CA THR A 67 -6.96 10.46 18.49
C THR A 67 -5.46 10.26 18.31
N ARG A 68 -4.67 11.32 18.35
CA ARG A 68 -3.21 11.24 18.39
C ARG A 68 -2.75 10.76 19.77
N ALA A 69 -2.46 9.48 19.88
CA ALA A 69 -2.25 8.81 21.18
C ALA A 69 -0.85 8.19 21.32
N ILE A 70 -0.37 7.45 20.29
CA ILE A 70 0.77 6.56 20.39
C ILE A 70 2.08 7.30 20.12
N ASN A 71 3.07 7.12 21.00
CA ASN A 71 4.44 7.56 20.77
C ASN A 71 5.33 6.32 20.60
N SER A 72 5.95 6.16 19.43
CA SER A 72 6.69 4.94 19.05
C SER A 72 7.94 4.66 19.89
N VAL A 73 8.48 5.67 20.59
CA VAL A 73 9.74 5.57 21.35
C VAL A 73 9.61 5.78 22.85
N ASN A 74 8.40 6.05 23.37
CA ASN A 74 8.20 6.36 24.79
C ASN A 74 7.48 5.20 25.54
N PRO A 75 8.19 4.40 26.35
CA PRO A 75 7.59 3.28 27.08
C PRO A 75 6.49 3.69 28.08
N LEU A 76 6.58 4.86 28.71
CA LEU A 76 5.54 5.35 29.61
C LEU A 76 4.23 5.63 28.84
N ASN A 77 4.35 6.13 27.61
CA ASN A 77 3.20 6.30 26.73
C ASN A 77 2.56 4.93 26.37
N TRP A 78 3.38 3.91 26.05
CA TRP A 78 2.87 2.57 25.72
C TRP A 78 2.08 1.97 26.89
N PHE A 79 2.61 2.12 28.10
CA PHE A 79 1.93 1.68 29.32
C PHE A 79 0.58 2.39 29.51
N ASN A 80 0.55 3.72 29.40
CA ASN A 80 -0.66 4.50 29.56
C ASN A 80 -1.74 4.15 28.51
N ILE A 81 -1.34 4.00 27.23
CA ILE A 81 -2.26 3.62 26.16
C ILE A 81 -2.75 2.19 26.34
N GLY A 82 -1.86 1.27 26.66
CA GLY A 82 -2.21 -0.12 26.94
C GLY A 82 -3.19 -0.25 28.12
N LEU A 83 -2.97 0.49 29.22
CA LEU A 83 -3.90 0.52 30.36
C LEU A 83 -5.24 1.15 29.99
N ARG A 84 -5.26 2.23 29.20
CA ARG A 84 -6.49 2.85 28.73
C ARG A 84 -7.32 1.86 27.92
N LEU A 85 -6.74 1.20 26.92
CA LEU A 85 -7.41 0.20 26.07
C LEU A 85 -7.83 -1.03 26.90
N ARG A 86 -7.00 -1.48 27.85
CA ARG A 86 -7.35 -2.56 28.77
C ARG A 86 -8.60 -2.24 29.61
N ARG A 87 -8.73 -1.00 30.11
CA ARG A 87 -9.86 -0.53 30.94
C ARG A 87 -11.12 -0.28 30.14
N THR A 88 -11.00 0.32 28.94
CA THR A 88 -12.15 0.60 28.05
C THR A 88 -12.72 -0.66 27.42
N ARG A 89 -11.96 -1.77 27.42
CA ARG A 89 -12.37 -3.09 26.94
C ARG A 89 -13.09 -3.04 25.58
N PRO A 90 -12.45 -2.52 24.50
CA PRO A 90 -13.01 -2.69 23.17
C PRO A 90 -13.12 -4.18 22.84
N ASP A 91 -14.06 -4.55 21.97
CA ASP A 91 -14.21 -5.93 21.53
C ASP A 91 -13.01 -6.37 20.69
N LEU A 92 -12.50 -5.45 19.86
CA LEU A 92 -11.39 -5.68 18.96
C LEU A 92 -10.42 -4.50 18.95
N VAL A 93 -9.14 -4.79 19.04
CA VAL A 93 -8.06 -3.86 18.68
C VAL A 93 -7.40 -4.36 17.40
N ILE A 94 -7.44 -3.54 16.36
CA ILE A 94 -6.76 -3.79 15.09
C ILE A 94 -5.45 -3.01 15.10
N MET A 95 -4.32 -3.71 15.00
CA MET A 95 -3.01 -3.08 14.89
C MET A 95 -2.54 -3.10 13.45
N ARG A 96 -1.93 -2.01 13.00
CA ARG A 96 -1.26 -1.93 11.71
C ARG A 96 0.23 -2.15 11.88
N TYR A 97 0.79 -3.13 11.16
CA TYR A 97 2.21 -3.45 11.26
C TYR A 97 2.86 -3.49 9.87
N TRP A 98 3.92 -2.72 9.70
CA TRP A 98 4.67 -2.64 8.44
C TRP A 98 6.20 -2.53 8.63
N LEU A 99 6.67 -2.32 9.88
CA LEU A 99 8.09 -2.13 10.16
C LEU A 99 8.44 -2.61 11.57
N PRO A 100 9.51 -3.42 11.76
CA PRO A 100 9.95 -3.95 13.05
C PRO A 100 10.25 -2.88 14.11
N PHE A 101 10.66 -1.67 13.71
CA PHE A 101 10.85 -0.53 14.61
C PHE A 101 9.65 -0.25 15.52
N LEU A 102 8.45 -0.52 15.06
CA LEU A 102 7.21 -0.29 15.82
C LEU A 102 6.86 -1.45 16.76
N ALA A 103 7.52 -2.59 16.62
CA ALA A 103 7.25 -3.80 17.39
C ALA A 103 7.30 -3.60 18.90
N PRO A 104 8.27 -2.87 19.50
CA PRO A 104 8.29 -2.65 20.93
C PRO A 104 7.05 -1.92 21.44
N ALA A 105 6.66 -0.84 20.78
CA ALA A 105 5.51 -0.03 21.17
C ALA A 105 4.19 -0.80 21.01
N LEU A 106 3.92 -1.29 19.81
CA LEU A 106 2.68 -1.99 19.50
C LEU A 106 2.56 -3.33 20.25
N GLY A 107 3.66 -4.09 20.35
CA GLY A 107 3.68 -5.37 21.05
C GLY A 107 3.48 -5.20 22.57
N PHE A 108 4.04 -4.17 23.19
CA PHE A 108 3.81 -3.88 24.60
C PHE A 108 2.35 -3.48 24.85
N ILE A 109 1.80 -2.58 24.04
CA ILE A 109 0.38 -2.21 24.10
C ILE A 109 -0.51 -3.44 23.93
N ALA A 110 -0.24 -4.29 22.93
CA ALA A 110 -0.97 -5.52 22.67
C ALA A 110 -1.02 -6.44 23.90
N ARG A 111 0.13 -6.68 24.54
CA ARG A 111 0.20 -7.53 25.74
C ARG A 111 -0.62 -6.99 26.91
N LEU A 112 -0.58 -5.67 27.15
CA LEU A 112 -1.40 -5.04 28.18
C LEU A 112 -2.89 -5.15 27.87
N VAL A 113 -3.29 -4.94 26.62
CA VAL A 113 -4.69 -5.09 26.19
C VAL A 113 -5.15 -6.52 26.39
N ARG A 114 -4.39 -7.51 25.90
CA ARG A 114 -4.71 -8.94 26.02
C ARG A 114 -4.83 -9.42 27.45
N SER A 115 -4.17 -8.77 28.41
CA SER A 115 -4.24 -9.14 29.83
C SER A 115 -5.62 -8.95 30.45
N ASN A 116 -6.57 -8.23 29.81
CA ASN A 116 -7.95 -8.15 30.24
C ASN A 116 -8.79 -9.39 29.89
N ARG A 117 -8.22 -10.34 29.10
CA ARG A 117 -8.82 -11.59 28.63
C ARG A 117 -10.14 -11.45 27.87
N TYR A 118 -10.55 -10.23 27.56
CA TYR A 118 -11.76 -9.89 26.81
C TYR A 118 -11.43 -9.41 25.39
N THR A 119 -10.63 -8.35 25.28
CA THR A 119 -10.28 -7.72 24.00
C THR A 119 -9.42 -8.65 23.15
N ARG A 120 -9.76 -8.77 21.88
CA ARG A 120 -8.94 -9.47 20.88
C ARG A 120 -8.01 -8.47 20.20
N VAL A 121 -6.78 -8.90 19.94
CA VAL A 121 -5.79 -8.08 19.22
C VAL A 121 -5.45 -8.76 17.92
N ILE A 122 -5.95 -8.22 16.82
CA ILE A 122 -5.67 -8.68 15.45
C ILE A 122 -4.74 -7.67 14.79
N THR A 123 -3.82 -8.15 13.98
CA THR A 123 -2.90 -7.30 13.23
C THR A 123 -3.13 -7.44 11.74
N ILE A 124 -3.23 -6.31 11.04
CA ILE A 124 -3.14 -6.25 9.58
C ILE A 124 -1.67 -6.01 9.25
N PHE A 125 -1.05 -6.97 8.58
CA PHE A 125 0.34 -6.89 8.14
C PHE A 125 0.43 -6.36 6.72
N ASP A 126 1.12 -5.23 6.55
CA ASP A 126 1.59 -4.79 5.23
C ASP A 126 2.84 -5.58 4.81
N ASN A 127 3.76 -5.77 5.77
CA ASN A 127 4.94 -6.60 5.68
C ASN A 127 5.20 -7.23 7.04
N VAL A 128 5.67 -8.48 7.05
CA VAL A 128 6.17 -9.12 8.28
C VAL A 128 7.63 -8.74 8.49
N MET A 129 8.41 -8.75 7.41
CA MET A 129 9.81 -8.32 7.39
C MET A 129 9.99 -7.18 6.37
N PRO A 130 10.88 -6.21 6.64
CA PRO A 130 11.18 -5.17 5.68
C PRO A 130 11.96 -5.72 4.49
N HIS A 131 11.85 -5.05 3.33
CA HIS A 131 12.64 -5.37 2.14
C HIS A 131 14.14 -5.18 2.40
N GLU A 132 14.50 -4.15 3.17
CA GLU A 132 15.86 -3.87 3.64
C GLU A 132 16.00 -4.33 5.08
N ARG A 133 16.48 -5.56 5.29
CA ARG A 133 16.63 -6.16 6.62
C ARG A 133 17.77 -5.51 7.40
N ARG A 134 17.51 -5.23 8.68
CA ARG A 134 18.49 -4.69 9.64
C ARG A 134 18.73 -5.67 10.77
N PHE A 135 19.88 -5.51 11.44
CA PHE A 135 20.17 -6.29 12.64
C PHE A 135 19.08 -6.04 13.71
N GLY A 136 18.53 -7.12 14.26
CA GLY A 136 17.48 -7.08 15.27
C GLY A 136 16.04 -7.18 14.75
N ASP A 137 15.77 -6.97 13.47
CA ASP A 137 14.42 -6.99 12.90
C ASP A 137 13.69 -8.31 13.19
N THR A 138 14.37 -9.43 13.07
CA THR A 138 13.82 -10.77 13.36
C THR A 138 13.40 -10.92 14.83
N ILE A 139 14.18 -10.39 15.77
CA ILE A 139 13.88 -10.44 17.21
C ILE A 139 12.65 -9.58 17.53
N LEU A 140 12.63 -8.37 17.00
CA LEU A 140 11.53 -7.43 17.18
C LEU A 140 10.23 -7.96 16.58
N THR A 141 10.26 -8.48 15.36
CA THR A 141 9.10 -9.11 14.72
C THR A 141 8.60 -10.30 15.51
N ARG A 142 9.49 -11.19 15.98
CA ARG A 142 9.12 -12.33 16.82
C ARG A 142 8.46 -11.91 18.13
N PHE A 143 8.97 -10.85 18.77
CA PHE A 143 8.36 -10.26 19.96
C PHE A 143 6.93 -9.79 19.67
N PHE A 144 6.73 -9.07 18.55
CA PHE A 144 5.42 -8.55 18.18
C PHE A 144 4.44 -9.66 17.84
N VAL A 145 4.82 -10.61 16.99
CA VAL A 145 3.97 -11.75 16.58
C VAL A 145 3.49 -12.54 17.80
N LYS A 146 4.33 -12.73 18.82
CA LYS A 146 3.94 -13.37 20.09
C LYS A 146 2.99 -12.53 20.95
N SER A 147 2.80 -11.26 20.61
CA SER A 147 2.00 -10.31 21.40
C SER A 147 0.55 -10.16 20.92
N ILE A 148 0.20 -10.74 19.79
CA ILE A 148 -1.11 -10.63 19.13
C ILE A 148 -1.89 -11.95 19.18
N ASP A 149 -3.14 -11.95 18.78
CA ASP A 149 -4.03 -13.11 18.79
C ASP A 149 -4.27 -13.69 17.40
N GLY A 150 -4.22 -12.87 16.36
CA GLY A 150 -4.46 -13.26 14.99
C GLY A 150 -3.91 -12.25 14.00
N ALA A 151 -3.80 -12.68 12.77
CA ALA A 151 -3.24 -11.90 11.69
C ALA A 151 -4.18 -11.86 10.46
N LEU A 152 -4.31 -10.71 9.86
CA LEU A 152 -4.82 -10.55 8.52
C LEU A 152 -3.66 -10.16 7.62
N VAL A 153 -3.47 -10.88 6.55
CA VAL A 153 -2.45 -10.64 5.52
C VAL A 153 -3.11 -10.44 4.16
N MET A 154 -2.46 -9.73 3.26
CA MET A 154 -3.07 -9.37 1.99
C MET A 154 -2.65 -10.27 0.83
N THR A 155 -1.57 -11.06 1.00
CA THR A 155 -1.04 -11.98 0.00
C THR A 155 -0.50 -13.26 0.66
N ARG A 156 -0.38 -14.35 -0.13
CA ARG A 156 0.27 -15.58 0.32
C ARG A 156 1.75 -15.38 0.66
N ALA A 157 2.43 -14.49 -0.02
CA ALA A 157 3.82 -14.15 0.27
C ALA A 157 3.97 -13.62 1.71
N VAL A 158 3.11 -12.70 2.15
CA VAL A 158 3.10 -12.18 3.53
C VAL A 158 2.69 -13.27 4.53
N GLU A 159 1.75 -14.17 4.18
CA GLU A 159 1.42 -15.31 5.02
C GLU A 159 2.63 -16.23 5.22
N ASN A 160 3.33 -16.60 4.16
CA ASN A 160 4.51 -17.43 4.23
C ASN A 160 5.60 -16.83 5.12
N ASP A 161 5.81 -15.53 5.04
CA ASP A 161 6.72 -14.82 5.94
C ASP A 161 6.25 -14.90 7.41
N LEU A 162 4.94 -14.71 7.67
CA LEU A 162 4.37 -14.81 9.01
C LEU A 162 4.54 -16.22 9.60
N ARG A 163 4.34 -17.27 8.78
CA ARG A 163 4.49 -18.69 9.22
C ARG A 163 5.89 -19.01 9.71
N GLN A 164 6.93 -18.30 9.28
CA GLN A 164 8.29 -18.43 9.82
C GLN A 164 8.40 -17.99 11.31
N PHE A 165 7.49 -17.13 11.76
CA PHE A 165 7.45 -16.62 13.15
C PHE A 165 6.42 -17.35 14.02
N SER A 166 5.33 -17.82 13.42
CA SER A 166 4.25 -18.55 14.12
C SER A 166 3.46 -19.42 13.14
N ALA A 167 3.74 -20.73 13.16
CA ALA A 167 3.09 -21.70 12.28
C ALA A 167 1.56 -21.80 12.54
N ASN A 168 1.14 -21.69 13.80
CA ASN A 168 -0.24 -21.97 14.22
C ASN A 168 -1.06 -20.71 14.54
N MET A 169 -0.57 -19.51 14.22
CA MET A 169 -1.37 -18.29 14.45
C MET A 169 -2.61 -18.30 13.56
N PRO A 170 -3.81 -18.03 14.10
CA PRO A 170 -4.98 -17.76 13.29
C PRO A 170 -4.67 -16.66 12.27
N CYS A 171 -4.83 -16.96 10.99
CA CYS A 171 -4.48 -16.05 9.91
C CYS A 171 -5.47 -16.17 8.77
N VAL A 172 -5.93 -15.02 8.30
CA VAL A 172 -6.80 -14.93 7.11
C VAL A 172 -6.12 -14.11 6.03
N ILE A 173 -6.20 -14.60 4.78
CA ILE A 173 -5.79 -13.83 3.61
C ILE A 173 -7.00 -13.04 3.13
N SER A 174 -6.87 -11.72 3.07
CA SER A 174 -7.85 -10.83 2.46
C SER A 174 -7.09 -9.83 1.59
N PRO A 175 -7.28 -9.86 0.27
CA PRO A 175 -6.61 -8.91 -0.62
C PRO A 175 -6.86 -7.46 -0.20
N HIS A 176 -5.92 -6.59 -0.54
CA HIS A 176 -6.06 -5.16 -0.26
C HIS A 176 -7.32 -4.61 -0.95
N PRO A 177 -8.28 -4.03 -0.21
CA PRO A 177 -9.46 -3.44 -0.83
C PRO A 177 -9.09 -2.29 -1.77
N LEU A 178 -10.00 -1.96 -2.67
CA LEU A 178 -9.81 -0.82 -3.55
C LEU A 178 -9.74 0.47 -2.75
N PHE A 179 -8.85 1.33 -3.15
CA PHE A 179 -8.92 2.73 -2.75
C PHE A 179 -10.07 3.40 -3.51
N ASP A 180 -11.26 3.39 -2.92
CA ASP A 180 -12.48 4.01 -3.44
C ASP A 180 -12.69 5.44 -2.92
N ASN A 181 -11.79 5.92 -2.06
CA ASN A 181 -11.73 7.28 -1.55
C ASN A 181 -11.04 8.27 -2.51
N TYR A 182 -10.43 7.79 -3.60
CA TYR A 182 -9.96 8.67 -4.66
C TYR A 182 -11.12 9.25 -5.46
N SER A 183 -10.97 10.50 -5.91
CA SER A 183 -11.93 11.19 -6.76
C SER A 183 -12.30 10.38 -8.00
N VAL A 184 -13.49 10.58 -8.51
CA VAL A 184 -13.99 9.96 -9.77
C VAL A 184 -13.00 10.22 -10.91
N PRO A 185 -12.76 9.24 -11.80
CA PRO A 185 -11.94 9.44 -12.99
C PRO A 185 -12.41 10.62 -13.81
N VAL A 186 -11.48 11.41 -14.33
CA VAL A 186 -11.76 12.50 -15.27
C VAL A 186 -11.52 12.03 -16.70
N SER A 187 -11.97 12.82 -17.68
CA SER A 187 -11.65 12.53 -19.09
C SER A 187 -10.13 12.60 -19.33
N ARG A 188 -9.63 11.77 -20.26
CA ARG A 188 -8.21 11.84 -20.65
C ARG A 188 -7.82 13.25 -21.14
N ALA A 189 -8.68 13.93 -21.87
CA ALA A 189 -8.44 15.29 -22.37
C ALA A 189 -8.25 16.28 -21.23
N GLU A 190 -9.12 16.24 -20.21
CA GLU A 190 -8.99 17.07 -19.00
C GLU A 190 -7.68 16.77 -18.25
N ALA A 191 -7.36 15.49 -18.06
CA ALA A 191 -6.16 15.05 -17.36
C ALA A 191 -4.88 15.55 -18.05
N VAL A 192 -4.79 15.38 -19.36
CA VAL A 192 -3.64 15.79 -20.18
C VAL A 192 -3.43 17.31 -20.12
N VAL A 193 -4.51 18.10 -20.22
CA VAL A 193 -4.46 19.56 -20.07
C VAL A 193 -3.99 19.97 -18.69
N ARG A 194 -4.56 19.33 -17.63
CA ARG A 194 -4.19 19.62 -16.23
C ARG A 194 -2.73 19.35 -15.93
N LEU A 195 -2.19 18.26 -16.50
CA LEU A 195 -0.79 17.86 -16.34
C LEU A 195 0.16 18.56 -17.33
N LYS A 196 -0.35 19.44 -18.20
CA LYS A 196 0.41 20.14 -19.24
C LYS A 196 1.15 19.18 -20.19
N LEU A 197 0.50 18.07 -20.54
CA LEU A 197 1.03 17.05 -21.43
C LEU A 197 0.49 17.26 -22.87
N SER A 198 1.18 16.73 -23.87
CA SER A 198 0.69 16.76 -25.25
C SER A 198 -0.43 15.74 -25.47
N PRO A 199 -1.59 16.13 -26.00
CA PRO A 199 -2.74 15.23 -26.17
C PRO A 199 -2.52 14.12 -27.19
N GLU A 200 -1.57 14.27 -28.13
CA GLU A 200 -1.25 13.30 -29.16
C GLU A 200 -0.46 12.12 -28.63
N ASN A 201 0.23 12.27 -27.47
CA ASN A 201 1.08 11.23 -26.93
C ASN A 201 0.25 10.21 -26.15
N ARG A 202 0.63 8.93 -26.23
CA ARG A 202 0.18 7.87 -25.33
C ARG A 202 1.11 7.81 -24.13
N PHE A 203 0.58 7.58 -22.94
CA PHE A 203 1.36 7.64 -21.71
C PHE A 203 1.36 6.33 -20.94
N ILE A 204 2.55 5.95 -20.46
CA ILE A 204 2.80 4.95 -19.43
C ILE A 204 2.96 5.69 -18.12
N LEU A 205 2.46 5.14 -17.02
CA LEU A 205 2.58 5.72 -15.68
C LEU A 205 3.40 4.83 -14.76
N PHE A 206 4.45 5.40 -14.16
CA PHE A 206 5.08 4.94 -12.93
C PHE A 206 4.60 5.84 -11.79
N PHE A 207 4.04 5.26 -10.72
CA PHE A 207 3.41 6.02 -9.65
C PHE A 207 3.89 5.65 -8.24
N GLY A 208 3.94 6.64 -7.35
CA GLY A 208 4.24 6.51 -5.91
C GLY A 208 5.68 6.82 -5.56
N PHE A 209 6.04 6.67 -4.28
CA PHE A 209 7.40 6.97 -3.78
C PHE A 209 8.46 6.24 -4.59
N ILE A 210 9.52 6.97 -5.00
CA ILE A 210 10.61 6.43 -5.81
C ILE A 210 11.69 5.91 -4.86
N ARG A 211 11.93 4.58 -4.96
CA ARG A 211 12.94 3.83 -4.22
C ARG A 211 13.56 2.76 -5.12
N GLU A 212 14.79 2.37 -4.85
CA GLU A 212 15.56 1.40 -5.65
C GLU A 212 14.78 0.10 -5.90
N TYR A 213 14.14 -0.47 -4.85
CA TYR A 213 13.40 -1.72 -4.99
C TYR A 213 12.19 -1.63 -5.94
N LYS A 214 11.70 -0.42 -6.24
CA LYS A 214 10.60 -0.19 -7.20
C LYS A 214 11.04 -0.21 -8.66
N GLY A 215 12.34 -0.29 -8.93
CA GLY A 215 12.89 -0.59 -10.24
C GLY A 215 12.63 0.46 -11.33
N LEU A 216 12.50 1.75 -10.97
CA LEU A 216 12.32 2.81 -11.97
C LEU A 216 13.41 2.79 -13.04
N ASP A 217 14.64 2.45 -12.69
CA ASP A 217 15.76 2.30 -13.61
C ASP A 217 15.55 1.16 -14.64
N LEU A 218 14.86 0.07 -14.24
CA LEU A 218 14.48 -1.00 -15.18
C LEU A 218 13.50 -0.47 -16.22
N LEU A 219 12.51 0.32 -15.80
CA LEU A 219 11.55 0.93 -16.72
C LEU A 219 12.22 1.98 -17.62
N ILE A 220 13.12 2.81 -17.10
CA ILE A 220 13.91 3.76 -17.89
C ILE A 220 14.69 3.03 -18.99
N ARG A 221 15.32 1.89 -18.67
CA ARG A 221 16.00 1.06 -19.68
C ARG A 221 15.03 0.45 -20.69
N ALA A 222 13.89 -0.04 -20.23
CA ALA A 222 12.83 -0.56 -21.11
C ALA A 222 12.33 0.50 -22.10
N MET A 223 12.20 1.77 -21.66
CA MET A 223 11.84 2.89 -22.53
C MET A 223 12.90 3.20 -23.61
N ALA A 224 14.14 2.75 -23.41
CA ALA A 224 15.22 2.93 -24.37
C ALA A 224 15.29 1.82 -25.42
N GLU A 225 14.60 0.69 -25.21
CA GLU A 225 14.54 -0.41 -26.18
C GLU A 225 13.91 0.05 -27.51
N GLN A 226 14.46 -0.42 -28.62
CA GLN A 226 14.08 0.08 -29.96
C GLN A 226 12.57 -0.09 -30.20
N CYS A 227 12.00 -1.25 -29.84
CA CYS A 227 10.57 -1.51 -30.05
C CYS A 227 9.68 -0.49 -29.31
N VAL A 228 10.09 -0.04 -28.10
CA VAL A 228 9.34 0.98 -27.34
C VAL A 228 9.57 2.38 -27.92
N ARG A 229 10.79 2.68 -28.39
CA ARG A 229 11.10 3.95 -29.09
C ARG A 229 10.21 4.15 -30.32
N ASP A 230 10.00 3.09 -31.09
CA ASP A 230 9.22 3.10 -32.35
C ASP A 230 7.71 3.33 -32.09
N LEU A 231 7.20 2.98 -30.90
CA LEU A 231 5.81 3.24 -30.50
C LEU A 231 5.52 4.73 -30.25
N GLY A 232 6.54 5.55 -30.01
CA GLY A 232 6.36 6.97 -29.67
C GLY A 232 5.67 7.24 -28.33
N VAL A 233 5.56 6.24 -27.45
CA VAL A 233 4.95 6.38 -26.12
C VAL A 233 5.83 7.18 -25.18
N LYS A 234 5.24 7.87 -24.21
CA LYS A 234 5.92 8.68 -23.21
C LYS A 234 5.71 8.10 -21.81
N LEU A 235 6.70 8.27 -20.94
CA LEU A 235 6.62 7.85 -19.54
C LEU A 235 6.33 9.06 -18.64
N ILE A 236 5.32 8.95 -17.78
CA ILE A 236 5.09 9.84 -16.65
C ILE A 236 5.62 9.14 -15.40
N VAL A 237 6.55 9.79 -14.71
CA VAL A 237 7.02 9.39 -13.38
C VAL A 237 6.44 10.36 -12.37
N ALA A 238 5.51 9.88 -11.55
CA ALA A 238 4.78 10.70 -10.58
C ALA A 238 4.99 10.19 -9.16
N GLY A 239 5.67 10.99 -8.33
CA GLY A 239 5.95 10.67 -6.93
C GLY A 239 7.25 11.26 -6.41
N GLU A 240 7.38 11.26 -5.10
CA GLU A 240 8.52 11.83 -4.39
C GLU A 240 9.70 10.86 -4.36
N PHE A 241 10.92 11.35 -4.60
CA PHE A 241 12.15 10.60 -4.40
C PHE A 241 12.46 10.47 -2.90
N TYR A 242 12.68 9.23 -2.45
CA TYR A 242 13.13 8.91 -1.08
C TYR A 242 14.63 8.56 -1.04
N GLU A 243 15.30 8.75 -2.16
CA GLU A 243 16.74 8.54 -2.38
C GLU A 243 17.25 9.56 -3.39
N SER A 244 18.54 9.51 -3.73
CA SER A 244 19.12 10.42 -4.72
C SER A 244 18.46 10.20 -6.10
N GLU A 245 18.02 11.29 -6.71
CA GLU A 245 17.49 11.29 -8.08
C GLU A 245 18.59 11.23 -9.16
N LYS A 246 19.83 11.61 -8.78
CA LYS A 246 20.95 11.72 -9.70
C LYS A 246 21.19 10.46 -10.55
N PRO A 247 21.21 9.21 -10.01
CA PRO A 247 21.42 8.02 -10.82
C PRO A 247 20.40 7.82 -11.95
N TYR A 248 19.14 8.24 -11.73
CA TYR A 248 18.08 8.15 -12.72
C TYR A 248 18.27 9.16 -13.86
N PHE A 249 18.61 10.41 -13.53
CA PHE A 249 18.87 11.44 -14.54
C PHE A 249 20.16 11.15 -15.33
N ASP A 250 21.22 10.67 -14.70
CA ASP A 250 22.44 10.23 -15.37
C ASP A 250 22.15 9.09 -16.37
N LEU A 251 21.28 8.14 -15.97
CA LEU A 251 20.85 7.04 -16.84
C LEU A 251 20.04 7.54 -18.04
N ILE A 252 19.08 8.45 -17.83
CA ILE A 252 18.26 9.04 -18.90
C ILE A 252 19.14 9.79 -19.90
N HIS A 253 20.10 10.57 -19.42
CA HIS A 253 21.04 11.29 -20.27
C HIS A 253 21.90 10.30 -21.09
N LYS A 254 22.43 9.25 -20.43
CA LYS A 254 23.23 8.22 -21.10
C LYS A 254 22.45 7.49 -22.22
N LEU A 255 21.15 7.28 -22.02
CA LEU A 255 20.28 6.57 -22.96
C LEU A 255 19.63 7.50 -23.99
N GLU A 256 19.85 8.81 -23.91
CA GLU A 256 19.30 9.83 -24.80
C GLU A 256 17.77 9.76 -24.97
N ILE A 257 17.04 9.58 -23.84
CA ILE A 257 15.57 9.46 -23.82
C ILE A 257 14.89 10.54 -22.98
N GLY A 258 15.56 11.66 -22.70
CA GLY A 258 15.03 12.74 -21.88
C GLY A 258 13.73 13.34 -22.41
N ASP A 259 13.55 13.37 -23.72
CA ASP A 259 12.33 13.83 -24.37
C ASP A 259 11.13 12.88 -24.19
N LYS A 260 11.36 11.65 -23.76
CA LYS A 260 10.35 10.60 -23.58
C LYS A 260 9.82 10.48 -22.16
N ILE A 261 10.42 11.19 -21.18
CA ILE A 261 10.11 11.02 -19.76
C ILE A 261 9.74 12.38 -19.15
N THR A 262 8.59 12.42 -18.48
CA THR A 262 8.13 13.58 -17.72
C THR A 262 8.11 13.24 -16.23
N PHE A 263 8.80 14.04 -15.42
CA PHE A 263 8.86 13.87 -13.98
C PHE A 263 7.94 14.86 -13.25
N HIS A 264 7.17 14.33 -12.31
CA HIS A 264 6.43 15.09 -11.30
C HIS A 264 6.96 14.66 -9.91
N SER A 265 8.14 15.18 -9.54
CA SER A 265 8.95 14.76 -8.38
C SER A 265 8.48 15.40 -7.08
N HIS A 266 7.20 15.28 -6.75
CA HIS A 266 6.60 15.75 -5.51
C HIS A 266 5.56 14.76 -5.00
N PHE A 267 5.11 14.95 -3.76
CA PHE A 267 3.99 14.16 -3.23
C PHE A 267 2.73 14.49 -4.04
N ILE A 268 2.12 13.48 -4.61
CA ILE A 268 0.85 13.61 -5.33
C ILE A 268 -0.28 13.49 -4.32
N SER A 269 -1.08 14.53 -4.17
CA SER A 269 -2.24 14.52 -3.29
C SER A 269 -3.36 13.62 -3.84
N ASP A 270 -4.22 13.13 -2.96
CA ASP A 270 -5.33 12.23 -3.34
C ASP A 270 -6.24 12.85 -4.41
N ASP A 271 -6.43 14.18 -4.39
CA ASP A 271 -7.19 14.92 -5.39
C ASP A 271 -6.51 14.98 -6.76
N GLU A 272 -5.19 14.87 -6.82
CA GLU A 272 -4.41 14.92 -8.05
C GLU A 272 -4.24 13.54 -8.71
N VAL A 273 -4.32 12.46 -7.93
CA VAL A 273 -4.13 11.07 -8.41
C VAL A 273 -4.96 10.78 -9.66
N LYS A 274 -6.21 11.25 -9.69
CA LYS A 274 -7.13 11.05 -10.81
C LYS A 274 -6.57 11.52 -12.16
N TYR A 275 -5.81 12.62 -12.18
CA TYR A 275 -5.26 13.15 -13.44
C TYR A 275 -4.17 12.25 -14.00
N TYR A 276 -3.28 11.71 -13.15
CA TYR A 276 -2.20 10.83 -13.59
C TYR A 276 -2.73 9.51 -14.16
N PHE A 277 -3.65 8.87 -13.40
CA PHE A 277 -4.23 7.62 -13.86
C PHE A 277 -5.17 7.81 -15.05
N SER A 278 -5.92 8.92 -15.14
CA SER A 278 -6.79 9.19 -16.30
C SER A 278 -5.99 9.53 -17.56
N ALA A 279 -4.83 10.17 -17.45
CA ALA A 279 -3.95 10.47 -18.59
C ALA A 279 -3.27 9.22 -19.16
N ALA A 280 -2.94 8.24 -18.32
CA ALA A 280 -2.19 7.05 -18.71
C ALA A 280 -3.07 5.99 -19.38
N SER A 281 -2.51 5.27 -20.38
CA SER A 281 -3.09 4.05 -20.94
C SER A 281 -2.68 2.80 -20.15
N LEU A 282 -1.49 2.81 -19.53
CA LEU A 282 -0.85 1.66 -18.91
C LEU A 282 -0.12 2.09 -17.63
N VAL A 283 -0.23 1.29 -16.57
CA VAL A 283 0.55 1.45 -15.32
C VAL A 283 1.64 0.39 -15.27
N VAL A 284 2.89 0.79 -15.00
CA VAL A 284 4.00 -0.15 -14.91
C VAL A 284 4.61 -0.12 -13.51
N GLN A 285 4.71 -1.30 -12.89
CA GLN A 285 5.29 -1.52 -11.57
C GLN A 285 6.47 -2.50 -11.70
N PRO A 286 7.67 -2.01 -12.08
CA PRO A 286 8.82 -2.83 -12.42
C PRO A 286 9.63 -3.24 -11.19
N TYR A 287 8.96 -3.63 -10.11
CA TYR A 287 9.56 -3.81 -8.80
C TYR A 287 10.57 -4.96 -8.78
N ARG A 288 11.68 -4.80 -8.06
CA ARG A 288 12.65 -5.86 -7.79
C ARG A 288 12.22 -6.75 -6.65
N SER A 289 11.48 -6.17 -5.71
CA SER A 289 10.88 -6.92 -4.63
C SER A 289 9.59 -6.22 -4.15
N ALA A 290 8.57 -6.99 -3.84
CA ALA A 290 7.33 -6.47 -3.29
C ALA A 290 6.61 -7.57 -2.51
N THR A 291 5.98 -7.20 -1.40
CA THR A 291 5.00 -8.08 -0.74
C THR A 291 3.60 -7.79 -1.28
N GLN A 292 3.33 -6.53 -1.56
CA GLN A 292 2.10 -6.00 -2.14
C GLN A 292 2.34 -4.57 -2.66
N SER A 293 1.38 -4.02 -3.41
CA SER A 293 1.43 -2.63 -3.86
C SER A 293 0.07 -1.97 -3.79
N GLY A 294 -0.03 -0.86 -3.04
CA GLY A 294 -1.22 -0.01 -3.06
C GLY A 294 -1.50 0.61 -4.42
N VAL A 295 -0.46 0.81 -5.25
CA VAL A 295 -0.59 1.33 -6.62
C VAL A 295 -1.43 0.42 -7.50
N THR A 296 -1.36 -0.90 -7.29
CA THR A 296 -2.18 -1.90 -8.00
C THR A 296 -3.66 -1.62 -7.75
N GLN A 297 -4.04 -1.30 -6.50
CA GLN A 297 -5.42 -1.04 -6.13
C GLN A 297 -5.93 0.27 -6.73
N VAL A 298 -5.07 1.30 -6.77
CA VAL A 298 -5.39 2.56 -7.46
C VAL A 298 -5.59 2.31 -8.95
N ALA A 299 -4.74 1.50 -9.58
CA ALA A 299 -4.89 1.14 -11.00
C ALA A 299 -6.22 0.42 -11.26
N TYR A 300 -6.64 -0.50 -10.39
CA TYR A 300 -7.97 -1.11 -10.46
C TYR A 300 -9.12 -0.10 -10.31
N HIS A 301 -8.99 0.87 -9.38
CA HIS A 301 -9.99 1.92 -9.21
C HIS A 301 -10.19 2.68 -10.52
N PHE A 302 -9.11 3.08 -11.19
CA PHE A 302 -9.13 3.81 -12.45
C PHE A 302 -9.23 2.90 -13.69
N LYS A 303 -9.47 1.59 -13.51
CA LYS A 303 -9.59 0.58 -14.57
C LYS A 303 -8.39 0.57 -15.54
N LYS A 304 -7.18 0.72 -15.02
CA LYS A 304 -5.97 0.75 -15.85
C LYS A 304 -5.32 -0.63 -15.93
N PRO A 305 -4.99 -1.10 -17.14
CA PRO A 305 -4.13 -2.26 -17.33
C PRO A 305 -2.77 -2.05 -16.68
N MET A 306 -2.15 -3.15 -16.25
CA MET A 306 -0.89 -3.09 -15.53
C MET A 306 0.17 -4.00 -16.16
N ILE A 307 1.42 -3.56 -16.14
CA ILE A 307 2.59 -4.45 -16.24
C ILE A 307 3.20 -4.50 -14.85
N VAL A 308 3.31 -5.69 -14.29
CA VAL A 308 3.94 -5.93 -13.00
C VAL A 308 5.05 -6.96 -13.13
N THR A 309 6.06 -6.87 -12.29
CA THR A 309 7.08 -7.91 -12.24
C THR A 309 6.65 -9.10 -11.39
N ASN A 310 7.15 -10.29 -11.71
CA ASN A 310 6.87 -11.54 -11.01
C ASN A 310 7.63 -11.60 -9.67
N VAL A 311 7.29 -10.69 -8.75
CA VAL A 311 7.92 -10.60 -7.43
C VAL A 311 6.87 -10.53 -6.33
N GLY A 312 7.09 -11.27 -5.26
CA GLY A 312 6.22 -11.29 -4.08
C GLY A 312 4.76 -11.58 -4.41
N GLY A 313 3.84 -10.69 -3.98
CA GLY A 313 2.41 -10.85 -4.19
C GLY A 313 1.85 -10.14 -5.43
N LEU A 314 2.67 -9.50 -6.26
CA LEU A 314 2.15 -8.71 -7.39
C LEU A 314 1.45 -9.58 -8.45
N ALA A 315 2.02 -10.74 -8.80
CA ALA A 315 1.43 -11.68 -9.75
C ALA A 315 0.10 -12.28 -9.25
N GLU A 316 -0.08 -12.40 -7.94
CA GLU A 316 -1.36 -12.86 -7.36
C GLU A 316 -2.47 -11.81 -7.54
N ILE A 317 -2.10 -10.52 -7.46
CA ILE A 317 -3.04 -9.40 -7.53
C ILE A 317 -3.35 -9.03 -8.98
N VAL A 318 -2.39 -9.15 -9.89
CA VAL A 318 -2.53 -8.85 -11.32
C VAL A 318 -2.38 -10.16 -12.11
N PRO A 319 -3.48 -10.91 -12.34
CA PRO A 319 -3.43 -12.13 -13.14
C PRO A 319 -2.94 -11.84 -14.56
N ASP A 320 -1.91 -12.58 -14.99
CA ASP A 320 -1.32 -12.46 -16.32
C ASP A 320 -2.34 -12.73 -17.43
N GLY A 321 -2.32 -11.92 -18.48
CA GLY A 321 -3.25 -12.01 -19.60
C GLY A 321 -4.70 -11.59 -19.29
N VAL A 322 -5.04 -11.29 -18.00
CA VAL A 322 -6.41 -10.92 -17.57
C VAL A 322 -6.52 -9.45 -17.21
N CYS A 323 -5.58 -8.93 -16.43
CA CYS A 323 -5.57 -7.53 -15.98
C CYS A 323 -4.36 -6.76 -16.50
N GLY A 324 -3.53 -7.39 -17.27
CA GLY A 324 -2.27 -6.89 -17.81
C GLY A 324 -1.26 -8.00 -17.99
N TYR A 325 0.01 -7.71 -17.77
CA TYR A 325 1.09 -8.68 -17.91
C TYR A 325 1.91 -8.84 -16.63
N VAL A 326 2.39 -10.06 -16.41
CA VAL A 326 3.37 -10.40 -15.38
C VAL A 326 4.68 -10.79 -16.07
N VAL A 327 5.75 -10.06 -15.79
CA VAL A 327 7.05 -10.26 -16.45
C VAL A 327 8.17 -10.39 -15.42
N GLU A 328 9.31 -10.91 -15.82
CA GLU A 328 10.50 -10.89 -14.96
C GLU A 328 11.00 -9.44 -14.77
N PRO A 329 11.70 -9.13 -13.66
CA PRO A 329 12.25 -7.80 -13.37
C PRO A 329 13.48 -7.50 -14.26
N ASP A 330 13.25 -7.49 -15.55
CA ASP A 330 14.23 -7.30 -16.61
C ASP A 330 13.75 -6.24 -17.62
N PRO A 331 14.61 -5.30 -18.05
CA PRO A 331 14.23 -4.24 -18.98
C PRO A 331 13.67 -4.75 -20.32
N VAL A 332 14.24 -5.83 -20.86
CA VAL A 332 13.80 -6.40 -22.14
C VAL A 332 12.42 -7.03 -22.03
N ALA A 333 12.17 -7.77 -20.93
CA ALA A 333 10.86 -8.36 -20.65
C ALA A 333 9.79 -7.28 -20.46
N ILE A 334 10.11 -6.21 -19.73
CA ILE A 334 9.21 -5.06 -19.55
C ILE A 334 8.93 -4.38 -20.87
N ALA A 335 9.95 -4.16 -21.71
CA ALA A 335 9.80 -3.55 -23.03
C ALA A 335 8.93 -4.41 -23.95
N GLY A 336 9.13 -5.73 -23.96
CA GLY A 336 8.29 -6.67 -24.70
C GLY A 336 6.82 -6.53 -24.35
N ALA A 337 6.50 -6.55 -23.06
CA ALA A 337 5.11 -6.37 -22.58
C ALA A 337 4.52 -5.00 -22.93
N ILE A 338 5.33 -3.93 -22.92
CA ILE A 338 4.90 -2.61 -23.40
C ILE A 338 4.56 -2.67 -24.89
N CYS A 339 5.43 -3.29 -25.69
CA CYS A 339 5.21 -3.44 -27.13
C CYS A 339 3.97 -4.29 -27.45
N ASP A 340 3.76 -5.38 -26.74
CA ASP A 340 2.57 -6.23 -26.87
C ASP A 340 1.29 -5.48 -26.47
N PHE A 341 1.35 -4.63 -25.44
CA PHE A 341 0.21 -3.83 -25.02
C PHE A 341 -0.22 -2.83 -26.10
N PHE A 342 0.71 -2.00 -26.55
CA PHE A 342 0.43 -0.94 -27.53
C PHE A 342 0.33 -1.42 -28.99
N GLY A 343 0.81 -2.62 -29.28
CA GLY A 343 0.67 -3.28 -30.59
C GLY A 343 -0.66 -4.02 -30.75
N GLY A 344 -1.41 -4.26 -29.65
CA GLY A 344 -2.68 -4.93 -29.64
C GLY A 344 -3.86 -4.01 -29.33
N ASP A 345 -5.00 -4.61 -28.97
CA ASP A 345 -6.17 -3.88 -28.45
C ASP A 345 -5.90 -3.44 -27.00
N GLU A 346 -5.77 -2.12 -26.78
CA GLU A 346 -5.54 -1.54 -25.44
C GLU A 346 -6.69 -1.83 -24.47
N ASN A 347 -7.91 -2.10 -24.96
CA ASN A 347 -9.10 -2.36 -24.14
C ASN A 347 -9.26 -3.85 -23.75
N ARG A 348 -8.43 -4.73 -24.26
CA ARG A 348 -8.55 -6.19 -24.04
C ARG A 348 -8.59 -6.64 -22.59
N PHE A 349 -8.04 -5.83 -21.67
CA PHE A 349 -8.01 -6.10 -20.23
C PHE A 349 -9.20 -5.52 -19.45
N GLU A 350 -10.06 -4.72 -20.07
CA GLU A 350 -11.12 -3.98 -19.37
C GLU A 350 -12.11 -4.92 -18.67
N SER A 351 -12.53 -5.98 -19.32
CA SER A 351 -13.44 -6.97 -18.76
C SER A 351 -12.80 -7.69 -17.56
N GLY A 352 -11.56 -8.17 -17.70
CA GLY A 352 -10.83 -8.85 -16.64
C GLY A 352 -10.61 -7.96 -15.42
N ILE A 353 -10.22 -6.69 -15.63
CA ILE A 353 -10.09 -5.69 -14.59
C ILE A 353 -11.44 -5.47 -13.88
N GLY A 354 -12.53 -5.39 -14.64
CA GLY A 354 -13.89 -5.20 -14.09
C GLY A 354 -14.33 -6.35 -13.19
N GLU A 355 -14.08 -7.59 -13.59
CA GLU A 355 -14.39 -8.77 -12.78
C GLU A 355 -13.50 -8.85 -11.54
N LYS A 356 -12.20 -8.66 -11.70
CA LYS A 356 -11.25 -8.72 -10.58
C LYS A 356 -11.51 -7.63 -9.54
N LYS A 357 -11.92 -6.45 -9.98
CA LYS A 357 -12.33 -5.35 -9.11
C LYS A 357 -13.39 -5.75 -8.08
N LYS A 358 -14.35 -6.62 -8.43
CA LYS A 358 -15.41 -7.09 -7.53
C LYS A 358 -14.88 -7.90 -6.34
N GLU A 359 -13.69 -8.49 -6.46
CA GLU A 359 -13.07 -9.27 -5.38
C GLU A 359 -12.48 -8.38 -4.28
N TYR A 360 -12.20 -7.10 -4.56
CA TYR A 360 -11.50 -6.17 -3.68
C TYR A 360 -12.45 -5.19 -2.99
N SER A 361 -13.48 -5.71 -2.30
CA SER A 361 -14.43 -4.85 -1.57
C SER A 361 -14.07 -4.69 -0.09
N TRP A 362 -14.42 -3.53 0.48
CA TRP A 362 -14.26 -3.27 1.90
C TRP A 362 -15.12 -4.18 2.76
N ASP A 363 -16.32 -4.56 2.29
CA ASP A 363 -17.22 -5.50 2.97
C ASP A 363 -16.55 -6.87 3.19
N ARG A 364 -15.84 -7.38 2.17
CA ARG A 364 -15.09 -8.65 2.30
C ARG A 364 -13.98 -8.54 3.34
N LEU A 365 -13.28 -7.41 3.39
CA LEU A 365 -12.24 -7.19 4.41
C LEU A 365 -12.84 -7.18 5.83
N THR A 366 -13.92 -6.43 6.06
CA THR A 366 -14.55 -6.35 7.37
C THR A 366 -15.16 -7.68 7.80
N GLU A 367 -15.71 -8.45 6.87
CA GLU A 367 -16.19 -9.81 7.14
C GLU A 367 -15.02 -10.76 7.51
N ALA A 368 -13.90 -10.68 6.80
CA ALA A 368 -12.70 -11.46 7.12
C ALA A 368 -12.17 -11.10 8.53
N LEU A 369 -12.12 -9.82 8.90
CA LEU A 369 -11.75 -9.37 10.24
C LEU A 369 -12.69 -9.92 11.32
N ARG A 370 -14.00 -9.87 11.09
CA ARG A 370 -15.00 -10.41 12.03
C ARG A 370 -14.92 -11.93 12.15
N SER A 371 -14.69 -12.63 11.04
CA SER A 371 -14.50 -14.08 11.04
C SER A 371 -13.28 -14.48 11.86
N LEU A 372 -12.14 -13.81 11.62
CA LEU A 372 -10.91 -14.03 12.38
C LEU A 372 -11.08 -13.69 13.87
N ALA A 373 -11.80 -12.62 14.20
CA ALA A 373 -12.09 -12.27 15.59
C ALA A 373 -12.90 -13.37 16.31
N ARG A 374 -13.88 -13.99 15.62
CA ARG A 374 -14.66 -15.13 16.15
C ARG A 374 -13.80 -16.37 16.33
N GLU A 375 -12.90 -16.68 15.38
CA GLU A 375 -11.99 -17.81 15.47
C GLU A 375 -11.04 -17.69 16.66
N VAL A 376 -10.41 -16.52 16.80
CA VAL A 376 -9.52 -16.20 17.93
C VAL A 376 -10.25 -16.26 19.28
N GLN A 377 -11.54 -15.96 19.28
CA GLN A 377 -12.36 -16.06 20.51
C GLN A 377 -12.53 -17.51 20.95
N LYS A 378 -12.81 -18.41 20.00
CA LYS A 378 -12.98 -19.85 20.30
C LYS A 378 -11.70 -20.50 20.79
N SER A 379 -10.54 -20.12 20.25
CA SER A 379 -9.23 -20.68 20.64
C SER A 379 -8.75 -20.28 22.03
N ARG A 380 -9.40 -19.32 22.69
CA ARG A 380 -9.08 -18.88 24.07
C ARG A 380 -10.02 -19.44 25.13
N GLN A 381 -11.13 -20.08 24.74
CA GLN A 381 -12.02 -20.85 25.63
C GLN A 381 -11.51 -22.28 25.77
#